data_5f40b7c78b9198f73d6892f7b5fe28c7
#
_entry.id   5f40b7c78b9198f73d6892f7b5fe28c7
#
_cell.length_a   1.000
_cell.length_b   1.000
_cell.length_c   1.000
_cell.angle_alpha   90.00
_cell.angle_beta   90.00
_cell.angle_gamma   90.00
#
_symmetry.space_group_name_H-M   'P 1'
#
loop_
_entity.id
_entity.type
_entity.pdbx_description
1 polymer ?
#
loop_
_entity_poly.entity_id
_entity_poly.type
_entity_poly.pdbx_seq_one_letter_code
_entity_poly.pdbx_strand_id
1 'polypeptide(L)'
;MKVLAVNTPHSIKEFLGFNAIANKHNPNYIRPLDNEVEAVFDPSKNKLFKEGDACRWIIQNESGDTIGRIAAFYYTNYLNKGTAYPVGCVGFFDSINDQSVANLLFDTAKEWLSKNGMEAMD
;
A
#
# COMPACT_ATOMS: atom_id res chain seq x y z
N MET A 1 -14.62 6.69 9.06
CA MET A 1 -13.45 5.94 8.52
C MET A 1 -12.17 6.62 8.94
N LYS A 2 -11.18 5.85 9.32
CA LYS A 2 -9.91 6.35 9.84
C LYS A 2 -8.76 5.75 9.04
N VAL A 3 -7.90 6.59 8.49
CA VAL A 3 -6.68 6.16 7.79
C VAL A 3 -5.54 6.08 8.80
N LEU A 4 -4.84 4.95 8.84
CA LEU A 4 -3.70 4.73 9.72
C LEU A 4 -2.49 4.32 8.90
N ALA A 5 -1.36 4.99 9.11
CA ALA A 5 -0.08 4.51 8.58
C ALA A 5 0.32 3.23 9.30
N VAL A 6 0.86 2.28 8.56
CA VAL A 6 1.25 0.97 9.11
C VAL A 6 2.65 1.10 9.70
N ASN A 7 2.73 1.25 11.02
CA ASN A 7 3.99 1.48 11.73
C ASN A 7 4.04 0.83 13.13
N THR A 8 3.04 0.05 13.49
CA THR A 8 3.00 -0.67 14.76
C THR A 8 2.84 -2.17 14.51
N PRO A 9 3.20 -3.04 15.46
CA PRO A 9 2.96 -4.48 15.31
C PRO A 9 1.49 -4.80 15.01
N HIS A 10 0.56 -4.10 15.65
CA HIS A 10 -0.87 -4.30 15.40
C HIS A 10 -1.27 -3.90 13.98
N SER A 11 -0.87 -2.72 13.52
CA SER A 11 -1.21 -2.25 12.17
C SER A 11 -0.56 -3.12 11.09
N ILE A 12 0.64 -3.63 11.34
CA ILE A 12 1.31 -4.57 10.43
C ILE A 12 0.49 -5.85 10.31
N LYS A 13 0.04 -6.41 11.42
CA LYS A 13 -0.79 -7.61 11.43
C LYS A 13 -2.10 -7.40 10.66
N GLU A 14 -2.75 -6.26 10.86
CA GLU A 14 -3.98 -5.91 10.17
C GLU A 14 -3.75 -5.76 8.66
N PHE A 15 -2.66 -5.12 8.26
CA PHE A 15 -2.29 -4.97 6.86
C PHE A 15 -2.08 -6.33 6.18
N LEU A 16 -1.31 -7.21 6.83
CA LEU A 16 -1.02 -8.54 6.28
C LEU A 16 -2.28 -9.42 6.23
N GLY A 17 -3.10 -9.38 7.27
CA GLY A 17 -4.26 -10.25 7.39
C GLY A 17 -5.44 -9.84 6.50
N PHE A 18 -5.56 -8.55 6.18
CA PHE A 18 -6.72 -8.08 5.41
C PHE A 18 -6.80 -8.68 4.01
N ASN A 19 -5.67 -9.00 3.40
CA ASN A 19 -5.64 -9.65 2.09
C ASN A 19 -6.43 -10.97 2.08
N ALA A 20 -6.28 -11.77 3.14
CA ALA A 20 -7.04 -13.01 3.28
C ALA A 20 -8.54 -12.75 3.47
N ILE A 21 -8.89 -11.73 4.24
CA ILE A 21 -10.29 -11.34 4.47
C ILE A 21 -10.93 -10.87 3.16
N ALA A 22 -10.25 -10.02 2.41
CA ALA A 22 -10.75 -9.49 1.14
C ALA A 22 -10.94 -10.57 0.09
N ASN A 23 -10.17 -11.66 0.16
CA ASN A 23 -10.21 -12.75 -0.82
C ASN A 23 -10.88 -14.03 -0.30
N LYS A 24 -11.58 -13.97 0.83
CA LYS A 24 -12.14 -15.16 1.51
C LYS A 24 -13.13 -15.97 0.65
N HIS A 25 -13.73 -15.38 -0.37
CA HIS A 25 -14.66 -16.04 -1.27
C HIS A 25 -14.00 -16.57 -2.56
N ASN A 26 -12.70 -16.35 -2.72
CA ASN A 26 -11.98 -16.81 -3.90
C ASN A 26 -11.37 -18.19 -3.62
N PRO A 27 -11.88 -19.29 -4.26
CA PRO A 27 -11.38 -20.64 -3.97
C PRO A 27 -9.93 -20.87 -4.45
N ASN A 28 -9.42 -20.00 -5.32
CA ASN A 28 -8.06 -20.09 -5.84
C ASN A 28 -7.07 -19.20 -5.10
N TYR A 29 -7.54 -18.51 -4.05
CA TYR A 29 -6.68 -17.59 -3.30
C TYR A 29 -5.62 -18.38 -2.51
N ILE A 30 -4.37 -17.91 -2.62
CA ILE A 30 -3.25 -18.40 -1.83
C ILE A 30 -2.67 -17.22 -1.08
N ARG A 31 -2.66 -17.28 0.25
CA ARG A 31 -2.13 -16.19 1.07
C ARG A 31 -0.60 -16.08 0.87
N PRO A 32 -0.07 -14.90 0.52
CA PRO A 32 1.38 -14.68 0.47
C PRO A 32 2.02 -14.94 1.83
N LEU A 33 3.29 -15.32 1.84
CA LEU A 33 4.04 -15.46 3.09
C LEU A 33 4.26 -14.09 3.72
N ASP A 34 3.91 -13.95 4.99
CA ASP A 34 3.98 -12.66 5.69
C ASP A 34 5.40 -12.08 5.68
N ASN A 35 6.42 -12.91 5.86
CA ASN A 35 7.81 -12.44 5.86
C ASN A 35 8.27 -11.97 4.47
N GLU A 36 7.72 -12.50 3.40
CA GLU A 36 8.02 -12.02 2.05
C GLU A 36 7.40 -10.64 1.79
N VAL A 37 6.15 -10.44 2.25
CA VAL A 37 5.50 -9.13 2.14
C VAL A 37 6.25 -8.10 3.00
N GLU A 38 6.60 -8.46 4.24
CA GLU A 38 7.34 -7.56 5.13
C GLU A 38 8.71 -7.19 4.56
N ALA A 39 9.39 -8.09 3.86
CA ALA A 39 10.67 -7.81 3.24
C ALA A 39 10.60 -6.67 2.20
N VAL A 40 9.46 -6.50 1.53
CA VAL A 40 9.26 -5.40 0.59
C VAL A 40 9.36 -4.04 1.30
N PHE A 41 8.91 -3.96 2.55
CA PHE A 41 8.88 -2.72 3.32
C PHE A 41 10.07 -2.57 4.27
N ASP A 42 11.03 -3.50 4.23
CA ASP A 42 12.21 -3.49 5.11
C ASP A 42 13.40 -2.89 4.35
N PRO A 43 13.89 -1.69 4.76
CA PRO A 43 15.03 -1.05 4.09
C PRO A 43 16.30 -1.89 4.08
N SER A 44 16.46 -2.80 5.05
CA SER A 44 17.63 -3.67 5.11
C SER A 44 17.57 -4.82 4.11
N LYS A 45 16.39 -5.16 3.61
CA LYS A 45 16.16 -6.28 2.68
C LYS A 45 15.81 -5.84 1.28
N ASN A 46 15.17 -4.67 1.12
CA ASN A 46 14.77 -4.16 -0.17
C ASN A 46 15.71 -3.03 -0.61
N LYS A 47 16.51 -3.30 -1.62
CA LYS A 47 17.52 -2.37 -2.13
C LYS A 47 16.95 -1.08 -2.71
N LEU A 48 15.67 -1.08 -3.10
CA LEU A 48 15.02 0.10 -3.67
C LEU A 48 14.93 1.25 -2.66
N PHE A 49 14.97 0.98 -1.36
CA PHE A 49 14.99 2.01 -0.32
C PHE A 49 16.26 2.90 -0.37
N LYS A 50 17.31 2.47 -1.03
CA LYS A 50 18.51 3.31 -1.22
C LYS A 50 18.25 4.50 -2.13
N GLU A 51 17.26 4.40 -3.00
CA GLU A 51 16.94 5.41 -4.01
C GLU A 51 15.52 5.94 -3.90
N GLY A 52 14.77 5.53 -2.87
CA GLY A 52 13.39 5.93 -2.71
C GLY A 52 12.84 5.55 -1.36
N ASP A 53 11.53 5.41 -1.31
CA ASP A 53 10.81 5.11 -0.07
C ASP A 53 9.50 4.41 -0.39
N ALA A 54 8.90 3.87 0.66
CA ALA A 54 7.59 3.23 0.60
C ALA A 54 6.80 3.59 1.85
N CYS A 55 5.49 3.63 1.70
CA CYS A 55 4.59 3.79 2.83
C CYS A 55 3.36 2.94 2.58
N ARG A 56 2.73 2.49 3.64
CA ARG A 56 1.52 1.69 3.55
C ARG A 56 0.51 2.10 4.61
N TRP A 57 -0.76 1.92 4.29
CA TRP A 57 -1.88 2.36 5.14
C TRP A 57 -2.96 1.30 5.21
N ILE A 58 -3.72 1.35 6.29
CA ILE A 58 -4.99 0.65 6.43
C ILE A 58 -6.08 1.68 6.71
N ILE A 59 -7.31 1.32 6.39
CA ILE A 59 -8.49 2.07 6.81
C ILE A 59 -9.27 1.21 7.77
N GLN A 60 -9.69 1.80 8.89
CA GLN A 60 -10.57 1.17 9.85
C GLN A 60 -11.90 1.91 9.92
N ASN A 61 -12.98 1.16 10.13
CA ASN A 61 -14.30 1.75 10.38
C ASN A 61 -14.44 2.17 11.84
N GLU A 62 -15.61 2.68 12.21
CA GLU A 62 -15.87 3.15 13.57
C GLU A 62 -15.78 2.03 14.62
N SER A 63 -16.01 0.79 14.22
CA SER A 63 -15.91 -0.39 15.10
C SER A 63 -14.47 -0.87 15.27
N GLY A 64 -13.50 -0.27 14.57
CA GLY A 64 -12.10 -0.68 14.61
C GLY A 64 -11.74 -1.81 13.67
N ASP A 65 -12.65 -2.21 12.78
CA ASP A 65 -12.37 -3.26 11.79
C ASP A 65 -11.62 -2.67 10.60
N THR A 66 -10.60 -3.39 10.13
CA THR A 66 -9.88 -3.02 8.92
C THR A 66 -10.74 -3.32 7.70
N ILE A 67 -10.93 -2.31 6.87
CA ILE A 67 -11.81 -2.38 5.68
C ILE A 67 -11.09 -2.10 4.38
N GLY A 68 -9.81 -1.78 4.42
CA GLY A 68 -9.01 -1.56 3.23
C GLY A 68 -7.53 -1.40 3.55
N ARG A 69 -6.70 -1.60 2.54
CA ARG A 69 -5.25 -1.39 2.63
C ARG A 69 -4.69 -0.94 1.29
N ILE A 70 -3.55 -0.22 1.33
CA ILE A 70 -2.81 0.17 0.13
C ILE A 70 -1.36 0.47 0.51
N ALA A 71 -0.45 0.34 -0.45
CA ALA A 71 0.92 0.80 -0.32
C ALA A 71 1.30 1.68 -1.50
N ALA A 72 2.22 2.60 -1.26
CA ALA A 72 2.80 3.45 -2.30
C ALA A 72 4.31 3.36 -2.25
N PHE A 73 4.94 3.46 -3.40
CA PHE A 73 6.38 3.30 -3.59
C PHE A 73 6.88 4.34 -4.58
N TYR A 74 8.11 4.83 -4.37
CA TYR A 74 8.83 5.54 -5.41
C TYR A 74 10.33 5.30 -5.25
N TYR A 75 11.07 5.51 -6.31
CA TYR A 75 12.52 5.60 -6.25
C TYR A 75 12.99 6.62 -7.28
N THR A 76 14.05 7.35 -6.91
CA THR A 76 14.45 8.59 -7.62
C THR A 76 14.90 8.37 -9.04
N ASN A 77 15.41 7.18 -9.35
CA ASN A 77 15.89 6.84 -10.69
C ASN A 77 14.82 6.13 -11.55
N TYR A 78 13.59 5.99 -11.02
CA TYR A 78 12.53 5.39 -11.79
C TYR A 78 11.92 6.41 -12.75
N LEU A 79 12.06 6.12 -14.03
CA LEU A 79 11.36 6.85 -15.08
C LEU A 79 10.52 5.85 -15.83
N ASN A 80 9.22 6.09 -15.92
CA ASN A 80 8.37 5.28 -16.76
C ASN A 80 8.82 5.43 -18.21
N LYS A 81 8.92 4.32 -18.91
CA LYS A 81 9.43 4.29 -20.28
C LYS A 81 8.56 5.18 -21.18
N GLY A 82 9.17 6.18 -21.80
CA GLY A 82 8.45 7.13 -22.65
C GLY A 82 7.94 8.37 -21.94
N THR A 83 8.20 8.52 -20.64
CA THR A 83 7.85 9.74 -19.90
C THR A 83 9.10 10.47 -19.43
N ALA A 84 8.99 11.78 -19.26
CA ALA A 84 10.08 12.62 -18.78
C ALA A 84 9.85 13.13 -17.36
N TYR A 85 8.88 12.56 -16.62
CA TYR A 85 8.52 13.00 -15.29
C TYR A 85 8.55 11.82 -14.29
N PRO A 86 8.77 12.11 -13.00
CA PRO A 86 8.81 11.05 -11.98
C PRO A 86 7.44 10.39 -11.80
N VAL A 87 7.44 9.07 -11.74
CA VAL A 87 6.23 8.26 -11.55
C VAL A 87 6.37 7.44 -10.28
N GLY A 88 5.37 7.53 -9.40
CA GLY A 88 5.23 6.67 -8.24
C GLY A 88 4.36 5.46 -8.58
N CYS A 89 4.41 4.44 -7.73
CA CYS A 89 3.64 3.22 -7.91
C CYS A 89 2.77 2.96 -6.69
N VAL A 90 1.66 2.26 -6.90
CA VAL A 90 0.81 1.74 -5.83
C VAL A 90 0.69 0.24 -5.94
N GLY A 91 0.52 -0.42 -4.82
CA GLY A 91 0.34 -1.87 -4.78
C GLY A 91 -0.33 -2.31 -3.47
N PHE A 92 -0.48 -3.62 -3.32
CA PHE A 92 -1.11 -4.20 -2.13
C PHE A 92 -2.49 -3.61 -1.84
N PHE A 93 -3.22 -3.25 -2.90
CA PHE A 93 -4.55 -2.68 -2.77
C PHE A 93 -5.58 -3.77 -2.55
N ASP A 94 -6.30 -3.68 -1.44
CA ASP A 94 -7.48 -4.48 -1.14
C ASP A 94 -8.50 -3.60 -0.43
N SER A 95 -9.76 -3.77 -0.73
CA SER A 95 -10.85 -2.97 -0.15
C SER A 95 -12.12 -3.78 -0.07
N ILE A 96 -12.97 -3.48 0.91
CA ILE A 96 -14.35 -3.92 0.86
C ILE A 96 -15.01 -3.29 -0.38
N ASN A 97 -16.16 -3.83 -0.79
CA ASN A 97 -16.88 -3.33 -1.96
C ASN A 97 -17.60 -2.01 -1.64
N ASP A 98 -16.81 -0.95 -1.49
CA ASP A 98 -17.29 0.40 -1.16
C ASP A 98 -16.38 1.40 -1.87
N GLN A 99 -16.95 2.14 -2.83
CA GLN A 99 -16.20 3.09 -3.64
C GLN A 99 -15.56 4.19 -2.80
N SER A 100 -16.20 4.62 -1.72
CA SER A 100 -15.63 5.67 -0.85
C SER A 100 -14.37 5.19 -0.14
N VAL A 101 -14.28 3.92 0.23
CA VAL A 101 -13.09 3.33 0.83
C VAL A 101 -11.96 3.26 -0.20
N ALA A 102 -12.26 2.78 -1.40
CA ALA A 102 -11.28 2.72 -2.49
C ALA A 102 -10.76 4.11 -2.83
N ASN A 103 -11.63 5.10 -2.97
CA ASN A 103 -11.25 6.48 -3.27
C ASN A 103 -10.33 7.05 -2.19
N LEU A 104 -10.65 6.82 -0.91
CA LEU A 104 -9.83 7.32 0.19
C LEU A 104 -8.44 6.68 0.18
N LEU A 105 -8.34 5.40 -0.12
CA LEU A 105 -7.04 4.71 -0.23
C LEU A 105 -6.19 5.30 -1.35
N PHE A 106 -6.76 5.46 -2.55
CA PHE A 106 -6.02 6.02 -3.68
C PHE A 106 -5.66 7.48 -3.46
N ASP A 107 -6.54 8.28 -2.86
CA ASP A 107 -6.25 9.68 -2.54
C ASP A 107 -5.11 9.78 -1.52
N THR A 108 -5.08 8.89 -0.53
CA THR A 108 -4.01 8.84 0.48
C THR A 108 -2.66 8.54 -0.17
N ALA A 109 -2.61 7.52 -1.02
CA ALA A 109 -1.39 7.14 -1.73
C ALA A 109 -0.93 8.27 -2.66
N LYS A 110 -1.86 8.86 -3.41
CA LYS A 110 -1.59 9.95 -4.34
C LYS A 110 -1.02 11.18 -3.61
N GLU A 111 -1.59 11.53 -2.48
CA GLU A 111 -1.12 12.67 -1.68
C GLU A 111 0.32 12.44 -1.19
N TRP A 112 0.61 11.24 -0.68
CA TRP A 112 1.95 10.89 -0.22
C TRP A 112 2.97 10.95 -1.37
N LEU A 113 2.63 10.38 -2.52
CA LEU A 113 3.50 10.41 -3.70
C LEU A 113 3.73 11.84 -4.19
N SER A 114 2.69 12.66 -4.21
CA SER A 114 2.80 14.07 -4.61
C SER A 114 3.72 14.85 -3.67
N LYS A 115 3.64 14.63 -2.37
CA LYS A 115 4.52 15.26 -1.38
C LYS A 115 5.98 14.85 -1.55
N ASN A 116 6.23 13.71 -2.16
CA ASN A 116 7.57 13.20 -2.43
C ASN A 116 8.03 13.50 -3.87
N GLY A 117 7.36 14.40 -4.55
CA GLY A 117 7.78 14.90 -5.85
C GLY A 117 7.34 14.07 -7.06
N MET A 118 6.47 13.08 -6.84
CA MET A 118 5.95 12.28 -7.96
C MET A 118 4.83 13.03 -8.68
N GLU A 119 4.87 13.02 -10.00
CA GLU A 119 3.90 13.75 -10.84
C GLU A 119 2.82 12.83 -11.42
N ALA A 120 3.03 11.51 -11.35
CA ALA A 120 2.08 10.52 -11.79
C ALA A 120 2.10 9.29 -10.88
N MET A 121 1.03 8.51 -10.94
CA MET A 121 0.87 7.29 -10.13
C MET A 121 0.52 6.13 -11.07
N ASP A 122 1.27 5.05 -10.92
CA ASP A 122 1.14 3.86 -11.75
C ASP A 122 0.68 2.63 -10.95
#